data_e2d44ad40878a1332e66762a79173b95
#
_entry.id   e2d44ad40878a1332e66762a79173b95
#
_cell.length_a   1.000
_cell.length_b   1.000
_cell.length_c   1.000
_cell.angle_alpha   90.00
_cell.angle_beta   90.00
_cell.angle_gamma   90.00
#
_symmetry.space_group_name_H-M   'P 1'
#
loop_
_entity.id
_entity.type
_entity.pdbx_description
1 polymer ?
#
loop_
_entity_poly.entity_id
_entity_poly.type
_entity_poly.pdbx_seq_one_letter_code
_entity_poly.pdbx_strand_id
1 'polypeptide(L)'
;KVFDGGDLELSFGNSESTLQDIQDETAKILRDGKIPFMIGGEHSVTLGAVRAVAEKYPDLHIIQFDAHTDLRDEYLGQYYSHASVIRRCWDIVGDDRIFQFGIRSGERDEWKFAKEHLHTTKFNFDGLDEVVEKLKGKPVYFTLDLDVLDPSEFPGTGTPEAGGVTFVELHKAIEKISQLNIVGLDMNELSPVYDQSGQSTALACKLLREILLFIYK
;
A
#
# COMPACT_ATOMS: atom_id res chain seq x y z
N LYS A 1 -1.30 21.26 -7.07
CA LYS A 1 -0.73 20.88 -8.38
C LYS A 1 -0.02 19.54 -8.23
N VAL A 2 -0.22 18.63 -9.18
CA VAL A 2 0.49 17.36 -9.29
C VAL A 2 1.68 17.56 -10.25
N PHE A 3 2.80 16.95 -9.94
CA PHE A 3 3.97 16.87 -10.79
C PHE A 3 4.25 15.40 -11.07
N ASP A 4 4.38 15.04 -12.34
CA ASP A 4 4.77 13.72 -12.77
C ASP A 4 6.30 13.65 -12.83
N GLY A 5 6.90 12.83 -11.95
CA GLY A 5 8.35 12.66 -11.85
C GLY A 5 8.93 11.71 -12.90
N GLY A 6 8.08 11.04 -13.68
CA GLY A 6 8.51 9.99 -14.62
C GLY A 6 8.79 8.65 -13.94
N ASP A 7 9.40 7.74 -14.68
CA ASP A 7 9.71 6.39 -14.26
C ASP A 7 11.12 6.30 -13.64
N LEU A 8 11.29 5.45 -12.62
CA LEU A 8 12.60 5.12 -12.07
C LEU A 8 13.26 4.01 -12.91
N GLU A 9 14.50 4.22 -13.31
CA GLU A 9 15.34 3.16 -13.87
C GLU A 9 15.89 2.32 -12.71
N LEU A 10 15.35 1.11 -12.54
CA LEU A 10 15.68 0.22 -11.43
C LEU A 10 16.69 -0.85 -11.86
N SER A 11 17.54 -1.26 -10.91
CA SER A 11 18.54 -2.31 -11.12
C SER A 11 17.90 -3.69 -11.23
N PHE A 12 18.27 -4.48 -12.23
CA PHE A 12 17.81 -5.86 -12.36
C PHE A 12 18.45 -6.80 -11.32
N GLY A 13 17.64 -7.69 -10.75
CA GLY A 13 18.14 -8.83 -9.97
C GLY A 13 18.69 -8.50 -8.59
N ASN A 14 18.50 -7.29 -8.08
CA ASN A 14 18.93 -6.89 -6.75
C ASN A 14 17.85 -6.06 -6.05
N SER A 15 17.02 -6.73 -5.27
CA SER A 15 15.90 -6.09 -4.54
C SER A 15 16.38 -4.97 -3.60
N GLU A 16 17.51 -5.16 -2.91
CA GLU A 16 18.02 -4.11 -2.00
C GLU A 16 18.46 -2.85 -2.75
N SER A 17 19.12 -2.98 -3.89
CA SER A 17 19.48 -1.84 -4.74
C SER A 17 18.24 -1.11 -5.25
N THR A 18 17.23 -1.85 -5.70
CA THR A 18 15.95 -1.29 -6.12
C THR A 18 15.26 -0.51 -4.99
N LEU A 19 15.22 -1.10 -3.79
CA LEU A 19 14.62 -0.43 -2.62
C LEU A 19 15.40 0.82 -2.22
N GLN A 20 16.73 0.81 -2.37
CA GLN A 20 17.56 1.99 -2.11
C GLN A 20 17.30 3.10 -3.14
N ASP A 21 17.18 2.78 -4.42
CA ASP A 21 16.85 3.75 -5.47
C ASP A 21 15.50 4.42 -5.20
N ILE A 22 14.48 3.63 -4.80
CA ILE A 22 13.16 4.14 -4.40
C ILE A 22 13.25 5.02 -3.15
N GLN A 23 13.99 4.58 -2.14
CA GLN A 23 14.20 5.37 -0.91
C GLN A 23 14.85 6.72 -1.22
N ASP A 24 15.89 6.75 -2.04
CA ASP A 24 16.62 7.96 -2.40
C ASP A 24 15.73 8.96 -3.15
N GLU A 25 14.92 8.48 -4.11
CA GLU A 25 14.00 9.34 -4.84
C GLU A 25 12.86 9.86 -3.96
N THR A 26 12.27 9.00 -3.14
CA THR A 26 11.26 9.39 -2.16
C THR A 26 11.81 10.46 -1.20
N ALA A 27 13.05 10.28 -0.71
CA ALA A 27 13.69 11.25 0.15
C ALA A 27 13.92 12.61 -0.54
N LYS A 28 14.20 12.64 -1.84
CA LYS A 28 14.31 13.92 -2.61
C LYS A 28 12.96 14.63 -2.63
N ILE A 29 11.88 13.93 -2.97
CA ILE A 29 10.51 14.48 -3.00
C ILE A 29 10.14 15.06 -1.62
N LEU A 30 10.46 14.32 -0.56
CA LEU A 30 10.20 14.77 0.82
C LEU A 30 11.02 16.00 1.24
N ARG A 31 12.29 16.10 0.80
CA ARG A 31 13.13 17.30 1.03
C ARG A 31 12.56 18.55 0.36
N ASP A 32 11.95 18.39 -0.81
CA ASP A 32 11.27 19.49 -1.53
C ASP A 32 9.92 19.87 -0.89
N GLY A 33 9.56 19.29 0.24
CA GLY A 33 8.30 19.56 0.94
C GLY A 33 7.07 19.04 0.21
N LYS A 34 7.23 18.02 -0.65
CA LYS A 34 6.14 17.38 -1.40
C LYS A 34 5.75 16.06 -0.78
N ILE A 35 4.57 15.58 -1.15
CA ILE A 35 4.07 14.26 -0.75
C ILE A 35 4.36 13.31 -1.91
N PRO A 36 5.17 12.26 -1.70
CA PRO A 36 5.41 11.24 -2.71
C PRO A 36 4.15 10.40 -2.94
N PHE A 37 3.81 10.19 -4.21
CA PHE A 37 2.84 9.21 -4.64
C PHE A 37 3.51 8.30 -5.66
N MET A 38 3.83 7.08 -5.25
CA MET A 38 4.43 6.09 -6.13
C MET A 38 3.34 5.27 -6.81
N ILE A 39 3.46 5.11 -8.12
CA ILE A 39 2.68 4.12 -8.88
C ILE A 39 3.63 2.97 -9.11
N GLY A 40 3.39 1.89 -8.39
CA GLY A 40 4.31 0.78 -8.38
C GLY A 40 3.98 -0.28 -9.40
N GLY A 41 4.84 -1.25 -9.37
CA GLY A 41 4.66 -2.58 -9.91
C GLY A 41 4.19 -3.52 -8.82
N GLU A 42 5.08 -4.38 -8.38
CA GLU A 42 4.89 -5.39 -7.35
C GLU A 42 5.01 -4.75 -5.95
N HIS A 43 4.24 -5.23 -4.98
CA HIS A 43 4.03 -4.55 -3.69
C HIS A 43 5.30 -4.33 -2.86
N SER A 44 6.38 -5.08 -3.07
CA SER A 44 7.64 -4.89 -2.33
C SER A 44 8.25 -3.49 -2.46
N VAL A 45 7.93 -2.75 -3.52
CA VAL A 45 8.43 -1.39 -3.77
C VAL A 45 8.05 -0.41 -2.65
N THR A 46 6.92 -0.65 -1.98
CA THR A 46 6.43 0.14 -0.83
C THR A 46 7.49 0.30 0.26
N LEU A 47 8.29 -0.74 0.51
CA LEU A 47 9.31 -0.70 1.56
C LEU A 47 10.35 0.41 1.34
N GLY A 48 10.77 0.64 0.09
CA GLY A 48 11.73 1.72 -0.23
C GLY A 48 11.17 3.09 0.13
N ALA A 49 9.91 3.34 -0.22
CA ALA A 49 9.23 4.60 0.11
C ALA A 49 9.00 4.76 1.62
N VAL A 50 8.56 3.69 2.31
CA VAL A 50 8.34 3.69 3.76
C VAL A 50 9.63 3.98 4.53
N ARG A 51 10.79 3.44 4.11
CA ARG A 51 12.10 3.76 4.69
C ARG A 51 12.35 5.27 4.73
N ALA A 52 12.21 5.95 3.59
CA ALA A 52 12.42 7.40 3.50
C ALA A 52 11.39 8.22 4.29
N VAL A 53 10.12 7.80 4.27
CA VAL A 53 9.06 8.50 5.00
C VAL A 53 9.24 8.35 6.51
N ALA A 54 9.61 7.16 7.01
CA ALA A 54 9.84 6.92 8.43
C ALA A 54 11.04 7.69 8.99
N GLU A 55 12.11 7.90 8.18
CA GLU A 55 13.23 8.75 8.56
C GLU A 55 12.79 10.21 8.85
N LYS A 56 11.85 10.73 8.06
CA LYS A 56 11.30 12.07 8.24
C LYS A 56 10.22 12.15 9.32
N TYR A 57 9.46 11.08 9.48
CA TYR A 57 8.32 11.00 10.39
C TYR A 57 8.45 9.80 11.35
N PRO A 58 9.20 9.92 12.46
CA PRO A 58 9.45 8.79 13.38
C PRO A 58 8.18 8.21 14.05
N ASP A 59 7.07 8.99 14.08
CA ASP A 59 5.75 8.54 14.56
C ASP A 59 4.84 8.09 13.39
N LEU A 60 5.41 7.53 12.33
CA LEU A 60 4.69 7.08 11.16
C LEU A 60 3.72 5.94 11.50
N HIS A 61 2.52 6.03 10.95
CA HIS A 61 1.54 4.96 10.92
C HIS A 61 1.27 4.55 9.48
N ILE A 62 0.87 3.29 9.27
CA ILE A 62 0.61 2.74 7.94
C ILE A 62 -0.84 2.26 7.87
N ILE A 63 -1.55 2.63 6.82
CA ILE A 63 -2.82 2.03 6.44
C ILE A 63 -2.58 1.23 5.16
N GLN A 64 -2.92 -0.05 5.18
CA GLN A 64 -2.85 -0.96 4.04
C GLN A 64 -4.26 -1.41 3.65
N PHE A 65 -4.58 -1.25 2.38
CA PHE A 65 -5.74 -1.89 1.75
C PHE A 65 -5.24 -2.97 0.80
N ASP A 66 -5.62 -4.24 1.03
CA ASP A 66 -5.00 -5.40 0.39
C ASP A 66 -5.87 -6.65 0.58
N ALA A 67 -5.72 -7.64 -0.30
CA ALA A 67 -6.22 -8.99 -0.05
C ALA A 67 -5.33 -9.79 0.90
N HIS A 68 -4.03 -9.50 0.91
CA HIS A 68 -2.99 -10.29 1.56
C HIS A 68 -2.47 -9.63 2.84
N THR A 69 -1.98 -10.46 3.78
CA THR A 69 -1.36 -9.95 5.00
C THR A 69 0.04 -9.37 4.75
N ASP A 70 0.79 -9.94 3.80
CA ASP A 70 2.17 -9.59 3.45
C ASP A 70 3.13 -9.62 4.65
N LEU A 71 2.92 -10.58 5.55
CA LEU A 71 3.62 -10.69 6.82
C LEU A 71 4.59 -11.88 6.90
N ARG A 72 4.89 -12.53 5.77
CA ARG A 72 5.91 -13.59 5.75
C ARG A 72 7.24 -13.04 6.19
N ASP A 73 8.01 -13.83 6.94
CA ASP A 73 9.38 -13.44 7.30
C ASP A 73 10.30 -13.47 6.07
N GLU A 74 10.11 -14.47 5.23
CA GLU A 74 10.72 -14.59 3.91
C GLU A 74 9.78 -15.32 2.94
N TYR A 75 9.98 -15.17 1.66
CA TYR A 75 9.25 -15.91 0.64
C TYR A 75 10.20 -16.49 -0.41
N LEU A 76 10.19 -17.84 -0.57
CA LEU A 76 11.08 -18.57 -1.49
C LEU A 76 12.56 -18.20 -1.33
N GLY A 77 13.02 -18.01 -0.09
CA GLY A 77 14.39 -17.61 0.22
C GLY A 77 14.70 -16.14 -0.02
N GLN A 78 13.68 -15.32 -0.30
CA GLN A 78 13.83 -13.88 -0.49
C GLN A 78 13.26 -13.12 0.71
N TYR A 79 14.10 -12.33 1.35
CA TYR A 79 13.75 -11.49 2.47
C TYR A 79 12.89 -10.29 2.05
N TYR A 80 13.17 -9.73 0.87
CA TYR A 80 12.40 -8.66 0.25
C TYR A 80 11.53 -9.22 -0.87
N SER A 81 10.24 -9.32 -0.63
CA SER A 81 9.22 -9.78 -1.58
C SER A 81 7.89 -9.10 -1.31
N HIS A 82 6.95 -9.17 -2.27
CA HIS A 82 5.57 -8.72 -2.07
C HIS A 82 4.96 -9.35 -0.80
N ALA A 83 5.12 -10.67 -0.61
CA ALA A 83 4.56 -11.39 0.53
C ALA A 83 5.20 -11.05 1.90
N SER A 84 6.27 -10.23 1.93
CA SER A 84 7.00 -9.86 3.15
C SER A 84 7.03 -8.34 3.38
N VAL A 85 6.46 -7.55 2.48
CA VAL A 85 6.63 -6.10 2.50
C VAL A 85 6.12 -5.47 3.78
N ILE A 86 4.94 -5.86 4.26
CA ILE A 86 4.36 -5.31 5.48
C ILE A 86 5.09 -5.80 6.73
N ARG A 87 5.64 -7.02 6.70
CA ARG A 87 6.55 -7.48 7.75
C ARG A 87 7.80 -6.59 7.83
N ARG A 88 8.38 -6.23 6.71
CA ARG A 88 9.54 -5.30 6.65
C ARG A 88 9.18 -3.88 7.07
N CYS A 89 7.97 -3.42 6.73
CA CYS A 89 7.48 -2.14 7.23
C CYS A 89 7.29 -2.15 8.76
N TRP A 90 6.80 -3.26 9.33
CA TRP A 90 6.68 -3.44 10.78
C TRP A 90 8.05 -3.38 11.48
N ASP A 91 9.11 -3.96 10.91
CA ASP A 91 10.47 -3.85 11.44
C ASP A 91 10.91 -2.38 11.63
N ILE A 92 10.33 -1.45 10.86
CA ILE A 92 10.63 -0.01 10.92
C ILE A 92 9.72 0.71 11.91
N VAL A 93 8.40 0.52 11.81
CA VAL A 93 7.44 1.32 12.58
C VAL A 93 7.08 0.71 13.93
N GLY A 94 7.18 -0.62 14.10
CA GLY A 94 6.86 -1.35 15.32
C GLY A 94 5.37 -1.63 15.52
N ASP A 95 5.04 -2.10 16.73
CA ASP A 95 3.70 -2.53 17.11
C ASP A 95 2.66 -1.40 17.10
N ASP A 96 1.41 -1.79 16.87
CA ASP A 96 0.22 -0.92 16.93
C ASP A 96 0.20 0.24 15.92
N ARG A 97 1.07 0.22 14.90
CA ARG A 97 1.19 1.30 13.91
C ARG A 97 0.75 0.92 12.51
N ILE A 98 0.37 -0.33 12.27
CA ILE A 98 -0.10 -0.81 10.97
C ILE A 98 -1.56 -1.24 11.08
N PHE A 99 -2.39 -0.71 10.17
CA PHE A 99 -3.82 -0.96 10.08
C PHE A 99 -4.16 -1.53 8.71
N GLN A 100 -4.55 -2.80 8.69
CA GLN A 100 -4.83 -3.55 7.47
C GLN A 100 -6.34 -3.72 7.28
N PHE A 101 -6.83 -3.52 6.06
CA PHE A 101 -8.24 -3.69 5.69
C PHE A 101 -8.39 -4.47 4.39
N GLY A 102 -9.47 -5.25 4.30
CA GLY A 102 -9.78 -6.08 3.13
C GLY A 102 -9.12 -7.45 3.16
N ILE A 103 -8.30 -7.73 4.15
CA ILE A 103 -7.41 -8.89 4.21
C ILE A 103 -8.21 -10.19 4.26
N ARG A 104 -7.87 -11.14 3.38
CA ARG A 104 -8.55 -12.42 3.31
C ARG A 104 -7.63 -13.61 2.99
N SER A 105 -6.37 -13.31 2.68
CA SER A 105 -5.34 -14.32 2.39
C SER A 105 -4.11 -14.13 3.26
N GLY A 106 -3.54 -15.23 3.76
CA GLY A 106 -2.33 -15.27 4.58
C GLY A 106 -2.12 -16.66 5.16
N GLU A 107 -0.90 -17.00 5.49
CA GLU A 107 -0.56 -18.26 6.16
C GLU A 107 -0.86 -18.18 7.67
N ARG A 108 -0.91 -19.35 8.32
CA ARG A 108 -1.20 -19.46 9.75
C ARG A 108 -0.31 -18.58 10.63
N ASP A 109 0.98 -18.54 10.32
CA ASP A 109 1.95 -17.79 11.12
C ASP A 109 1.83 -16.27 10.88
N GLU A 110 1.45 -15.85 9.67
CA GLU A 110 1.13 -14.46 9.36
C GLU A 110 -0.08 -13.97 10.17
N TRP A 111 -1.16 -14.77 10.23
CA TRP A 111 -2.34 -14.44 11.04
C TRP A 111 -2.04 -14.36 12.54
N LYS A 112 -1.14 -15.22 13.02
CA LYS A 112 -0.69 -15.16 14.41
C LYS A 112 0.08 -13.87 14.66
N PHE A 113 1.02 -13.55 13.79
CA PHE A 113 1.81 -12.32 13.86
C PHE A 113 0.93 -11.08 13.79
N ALA A 114 0.00 -11.02 12.83
CA ALA A 114 -0.95 -9.91 12.69
C ALA A 114 -1.73 -9.65 13.98
N LYS A 115 -2.23 -10.72 14.61
CA LYS A 115 -3.00 -10.63 15.87
C LYS A 115 -2.19 -10.05 17.03
N GLU A 116 -0.87 -10.31 17.05
CA GLU A 116 0.01 -9.90 18.15
C GLU A 116 0.53 -8.47 17.96
N HIS A 117 0.67 -8.00 16.71
CA HIS A 117 1.43 -6.79 16.39
C HIS A 117 0.68 -5.73 15.59
N LEU A 118 -0.38 -6.11 14.86
CA LEU A 118 -1.09 -5.23 13.94
C LEU A 118 -2.59 -5.14 14.26
N HIS A 119 -3.27 -4.23 13.55
CA HIS A 119 -4.73 -4.13 13.53
C HIS A 119 -5.23 -4.58 12.15
N THR A 120 -5.86 -5.75 12.07
CA THR A 120 -6.27 -6.37 10.80
C THR A 120 -7.78 -6.58 10.75
N THR A 121 -8.43 -5.97 9.76
CA THR A 121 -9.83 -6.16 9.42
C THR A 121 -9.95 -7.03 8.17
N LYS A 122 -10.77 -8.08 8.26
CA LYS A 122 -10.94 -9.05 7.16
C LYS A 122 -12.08 -8.65 6.22
N PHE A 123 -11.88 -8.86 4.91
CA PHE A 123 -12.87 -8.78 3.84
C PHE A 123 -13.47 -7.39 3.54
N ASN A 124 -13.43 -6.46 4.46
CA ASN A 124 -14.12 -5.17 4.35
C ASN A 124 -13.36 -4.04 5.05
N PHE A 125 -14.02 -2.90 5.25
CA PHE A 125 -13.48 -1.73 5.92
C PHE A 125 -14.15 -1.44 7.28
N ASP A 126 -14.67 -2.47 7.95
CA ASP A 126 -15.26 -2.31 9.29
C ASP A 126 -14.22 -1.76 10.28
N GLY A 127 -14.60 -0.79 11.10
CA GLY A 127 -13.68 -0.15 12.04
C GLY A 127 -12.80 0.96 11.43
N LEU A 128 -12.93 1.27 10.13
CA LEU A 128 -12.12 2.32 9.50
C LEU A 128 -12.39 3.71 10.09
N ASP A 129 -13.63 4.01 10.46
CA ASP A 129 -13.97 5.31 11.06
C ASP A 129 -13.26 5.51 12.41
N GLU A 130 -13.17 4.47 13.23
CA GLU A 130 -12.45 4.48 14.51
C GLU A 130 -10.94 4.66 14.31
N VAL A 131 -10.37 4.02 13.25
CA VAL A 131 -8.97 4.20 12.90
C VAL A 131 -8.70 5.62 12.40
N VAL A 132 -9.58 6.19 11.59
CA VAL A 132 -9.48 7.59 11.15
C VAL A 132 -9.48 8.54 12.35
N GLU A 133 -10.38 8.35 13.32
CA GLU A 133 -10.37 9.17 14.56
C GLU A 133 -9.08 8.99 15.37
N LYS A 134 -8.59 7.74 15.53
CA LYS A 134 -7.36 7.42 16.26
C LYS A 134 -6.13 8.07 15.63
N LEU A 135 -6.08 8.16 14.30
CA LEU A 135 -4.93 8.66 13.55
C LEU A 135 -4.99 10.15 13.20
N LYS A 136 -6.01 10.89 13.66
CA LYS A 136 -6.07 12.34 13.46
C LYS A 136 -4.80 13.04 13.94
N GLY A 137 -4.18 13.82 13.04
CA GLY A 137 -2.94 14.55 13.31
C GLY A 137 -1.67 13.72 13.31
N LYS A 138 -1.76 12.40 13.14
CA LYS A 138 -0.59 11.53 12.98
C LYS A 138 -0.13 11.49 11.52
N PRO A 139 1.18 11.35 11.25
CA PRO A 139 1.66 11.09 9.90
C PRO A 139 1.23 9.67 9.47
N VAL A 140 0.63 9.57 8.29
CA VAL A 140 0.13 8.30 7.75
C VAL A 140 0.73 8.05 6.36
N TYR A 141 1.29 6.87 6.17
CA TYR A 141 1.58 6.30 4.86
C TYR A 141 0.41 5.41 4.44
N PHE A 142 -0.10 5.63 3.24
CA PHE A 142 -1.17 4.80 2.70
C PHE A 142 -0.63 3.93 1.57
N THR A 143 -0.71 2.61 1.71
CA THR A 143 -0.40 1.66 0.65
C THR A 143 -1.68 0.97 0.17
N LEU A 144 -1.90 0.99 -1.12
CA LEU A 144 -3.03 0.38 -1.80
C LEU A 144 -2.54 -0.71 -2.74
N ASP A 145 -2.78 -1.96 -2.34
CA ASP A 145 -2.76 -3.07 -3.28
C ASP A 145 -4.12 -3.14 -3.98
N LEU A 146 -4.11 -3.13 -5.30
CA LEU A 146 -5.35 -3.12 -6.09
C LEU A 146 -6.10 -4.45 -6.04
N ASP A 147 -5.45 -5.53 -5.58
CA ASP A 147 -6.10 -6.83 -5.38
C ASP A 147 -7.02 -6.87 -4.15
N VAL A 148 -7.08 -5.80 -3.34
CA VAL A 148 -8.14 -5.59 -2.35
C VAL A 148 -9.52 -5.67 -2.98
N LEU A 149 -9.64 -5.24 -4.24
CA LEU A 149 -10.85 -5.36 -5.04
C LEU A 149 -11.19 -6.82 -5.34
N ASP A 150 -12.47 -7.11 -5.46
CA ASP A 150 -12.91 -8.43 -5.89
C ASP A 150 -12.47 -8.71 -7.34
N PRO A 151 -11.98 -9.93 -7.65
CA PRO A 151 -11.55 -10.29 -9.00
C PRO A 151 -12.64 -10.14 -10.08
N SER A 152 -13.92 -10.09 -9.70
CA SER A 152 -15.02 -9.81 -10.64
C SER A 152 -15.00 -8.37 -11.15
N GLU A 153 -14.42 -7.43 -10.41
CA GLU A 153 -14.22 -6.03 -10.81
C GLU A 153 -12.77 -5.74 -11.25
N PHE A 154 -11.80 -6.45 -10.66
CA PHE A 154 -10.37 -6.22 -10.91
C PHE A 154 -9.61 -7.54 -11.13
N PRO A 155 -9.76 -8.18 -12.31
CA PRO A 155 -9.04 -9.41 -12.64
C PRO A 155 -7.57 -9.20 -13.01
N GLY A 156 -7.12 -7.97 -13.29
CA GLY A 156 -5.79 -7.63 -13.79
C GLY A 156 -4.74 -7.47 -12.69
N THR A 157 -4.56 -8.50 -11.87
CA THR A 157 -3.55 -8.58 -10.82
C THR A 157 -2.87 -9.95 -10.80
N GLY A 158 -1.71 -10.06 -10.15
CA GLY A 158 -0.90 -11.28 -10.10
C GLY A 158 -1.48 -12.37 -9.21
N THR A 159 -2.07 -12.00 -8.08
CA THR A 159 -2.56 -12.91 -7.04
C THR A 159 -3.99 -12.61 -6.61
N PRO A 160 -4.98 -12.74 -7.52
CA PRO A 160 -6.37 -12.42 -7.21
C PRO A 160 -6.96 -13.36 -6.16
N GLU A 161 -7.67 -12.80 -5.17
CA GLU A 161 -8.38 -13.53 -4.13
C GLU A 161 -9.87 -13.20 -4.14
N ALA A 162 -10.74 -14.20 -4.11
CA ALA A 162 -12.19 -14.00 -4.09
C ALA A 162 -12.68 -13.39 -2.75
N GLY A 163 -13.80 -12.69 -2.80
CA GLY A 163 -14.43 -12.07 -1.63
C GLY A 163 -13.86 -10.69 -1.31
N GLY A 164 -13.36 -9.99 -2.33
CA GLY A 164 -12.87 -8.63 -2.23
C GLY A 164 -13.98 -7.58 -2.12
N VAL A 165 -13.56 -6.34 -1.95
CA VAL A 165 -14.46 -5.20 -1.91
C VAL A 165 -14.81 -4.71 -3.31
N THR A 166 -15.94 -4.02 -3.45
CA THR A 166 -16.32 -3.34 -4.69
C THR A 166 -15.56 -2.02 -4.84
N PHE A 167 -15.51 -1.51 -6.08
CA PHE A 167 -14.99 -0.16 -6.34
C PHE A 167 -15.68 0.92 -5.48
N VAL A 168 -17.00 0.80 -5.28
CA VAL A 168 -17.76 1.81 -4.51
C VAL A 168 -17.37 1.79 -3.03
N GLU A 169 -17.13 0.61 -2.45
CA GLU A 169 -16.67 0.48 -1.07
C GLU A 169 -15.26 1.03 -0.91
N LEU A 170 -14.34 0.67 -1.82
CA LEU A 170 -12.97 1.18 -1.83
C LEU A 170 -12.94 2.71 -1.98
N HIS A 171 -13.71 3.27 -2.91
CA HIS A 171 -13.81 4.71 -3.12
C HIS A 171 -14.25 5.45 -1.85
N LYS A 172 -15.26 4.95 -1.15
CA LYS A 172 -15.72 5.51 0.13
C LYS A 172 -14.66 5.40 1.23
N ALA A 173 -13.93 4.29 1.27
CA ALA A 173 -12.84 4.10 2.24
C ALA A 173 -11.71 5.11 1.99
N ILE A 174 -11.32 5.32 0.73
CA ILE A 174 -10.30 6.32 0.33
C ILE A 174 -10.77 7.74 0.70
N GLU A 175 -12.04 8.09 0.46
CA GLU A 175 -12.60 9.38 0.88
C GLU A 175 -12.46 9.60 2.39
N LYS A 176 -12.71 8.56 3.20
CA LYS A 176 -12.54 8.64 4.67
C LYS A 176 -11.10 8.89 5.07
N ILE A 177 -10.14 8.10 4.55
CA ILE A 177 -8.73 8.26 4.91
C ILE A 177 -8.12 9.58 4.39
N SER A 178 -8.70 10.20 3.38
CA SER A 178 -8.25 11.50 2.86
C SER A 178 -8.36 12.65 3.86
N GLN A 179 -9.02 12.42 5.00
CA GLN A 179 -9.10 13.37 6.12
C GLN A 179 -7.83 13.31 7.00
N LEU A 180 -7.00 12.29 6.86
CA LEU A 180 -5.77 12.10 7.61
C LEU A 180 -4.61 12.93 7.03
N ASN A 181 -3.56 13.07 7.82
CA ASN A 181 -2.31 13.66 7.37
C ASN A 181 -1.50 12.61 6.57
N ILE A 182 -1.89 12.40 5.31
CA ILE A 182 -1.17 11.49 4.40
C ILE A 182 0.15 12.14 4.01
N VAL A 183 1.26 11.52 4.41
CA VAL A 183 2.63 12.02 4.18
C VAL A 183 3.38 11.26 3.08
N GLY A 184 2.82 10.18 2.59
CA GLY A 184 3.28 9.38 1.47
C GLY A 184 2.24 8.32 1.13
N LEU A 185 2.23 7.87 -0.11
CA LEU A 185 1.31 6.81 -0.55
C LEU A 185 1.82 6.11 -1.81
N ASP A 186 1.26 4.94 -2.04
CA ASP A 186 1.47 4.17 -3.28
C ASP A 186 0.21 3.42 -3.73
N MET A 187 0.25 2.93 -4.97
CA MET A 187 -0.77 2.09 -5.58
C MET A 187 -0.08 1.02 -6.42
N ASN A 188 -0.27 -0.25 -6.08
CA ASN A 188 0.50 -1.39 -6.58
C ASN A 188 -0.38 -2.48 -7.21
N GLU A 189 0.27 -3.47 -7.81
CA GLU A 189 -0.27 -4.75 -8.28
C GLU A 189 -1.26 -4.67 -9.45
N LEU A 190 -1.24 -3.58 -10.23
CA LEU A 190 -1.86 -3.62 -11.55
C LEU A 190 -0.99 -4.43 -12.51
N SER A 191 -1.49 -5.56 -12.96
CA SER A 191 -0.87 -6.42 -13.98
C SER A 191 -1.77 -6.57 -15.22
N PRO A 192 -1.70 -5.65 -16.18
CA PRO A 192 -2.62 -5.60 -17.33
C PRO A 192 -2.58 -6.86 -18.21
N VAL A 193 -1.49 -7.60 -18.15
CA VAL A 193 -1.32 -8.86 -18.93
C VAL A 193 -2.37 -9.92 -18.55
N TYR A 194 -2.91 -9.89 -17.34
CA TYR A 194 -3.93 -10.82 -16.88
C TYR A 194 -5.37 -10.35 -17.19
N ASP A 195 -5.56 -9.13 -17.70
CA ASP A 195 -6.87 -8.60 -18.07
C ASP A 195 -6.87 -8.05 -19.50
N GLN A 196 -7.22 -8.90 -20.44
CA GLN A 196 -7.30 -8.53 -21.86
C GLN A 196 -8.47 -7.57 -22.18
N SER A 197 -9.42 -7.40 -21.26
CA SER A 197 -10.55 -6.47 -21.44
C SER A 197 -10.13 -5.01 -21.25
N GLY A 198 -9.05 -4.74 -20.51
CA GLY A 198 -8.61 -3.41 -20.11
C GLY A 198 -9.45 -2.80 -18.96
N GLN A 199 -10.41 -3.54 -18.39
CA GLN A 199 -11.27 -3.09 -17.31
C GLN A 199 -10.43 -2.68 -16.09
N SER A 200 -9.49 -3.53 -15.67
CA SER A 200 -8.63 -3.27 -14.52
C SER A 200 -7.78 -2.02 -14.70
N THR A 201 -7.20 -1.82 -15.88
CA THR A 201 -6.44 -0.61 -16.20
C THR A 201 -7.32 0.65 -16.12
N ALA A 202 -8.53 0.59 -16.69
CA ALA A 202 -9.46 1.71 -16.63
C ALA A 202 -9.89 2.03 -15.19
N LEU A 203 -10.10 0.99 -14.37
CA LEU A 203 -10.45 1.13 -12.96
C LEU A 203 -9.27 1.73 -12.16
N ALA A 204 -8.04 1.24 -12.36
CA ALA A 204 -6.85 1.78 -11.71
C ALA A 204 -6.64 3.27 -12.05
N CYS A 205 -6.79 3.65 -13.33
CA CYS A 205 -6.74 5.06 -13.75
C CYS A 205 -7.84 5.91 -13.08
N LYS A 206 -9.04 5.35 -12.91
CA LYS A 206 -10.12 6.02 -12.19
C LYS A 206 -9.76 6.22 -10.72
N LEU A 207 -9.25 5.19 -10.03
CA LEU A 207 -8.83 5.28 -8.63
C LEU A 207 -7.70 6.29 -8.45
N LEU A 208 -6.67 6.25 -9.28
CA LEU A 208 -5.57 7.23 -9.26
C LEU A 208 -6.11 8.67 -9.29
N ARG A 209 -7.03 8.95 -10.21
CA ARG A 209 -7.64 10.28 -10.31
C ARG A 209 -8.42 10.67 -9.06
N GLU A 210 -9.23 9.75 -8.51
CA GLU A 210 -10.03 10.01 -7.31
C GLU A 210 -9.13 10.23 -6.07
N ILE A 211 -8.07 9.44 -5.92
CA ILE A 211 -7.08 9.61 -4.84
C ILE A 211 -6.46 11.01 -4.92
N LEU A 212 -6.02 11.42 -6.11
CA LEU A 212 -5.43 12.75 -6.31
C LEU A 212 -6.42 13.88 -5.96
N LEU A 213 -7.69 13.72 -6.30
CA LEU A 213 -8.74 14.72 -5.99
C LEU A 213 -9.08 14.76 -4.49
N PHE A 214 -9.02 13.63 -3.79
CA PHE A 214 -9.32 13.56 -2.36
C PHE A 214 -8.16 14.07 -1.49
N ILE A 215 -6.94 13.68 -1.80
CA ILE A 215 -5.76 13.96 -0.95
C ILE A 215 -5.21 15.36 -1.20
N TYR A 216 -5.24 15.85 -2.44
CA TYR A 216 -4.63 17.15 -2.81
C TYR A 216 -5.69 18.24 -3.07
N LYS A 217 -6.59 18.42 -2.12
CA LYS A 217 -7.61 19.50 -2.14
C LYS A 217 -7.01 20.90 -2.17
#